data_aaa47e184204270df309cc6303459e6d
#
_entry.id   aaa47e184204270df309cc6303459e6d
#
_cell.length_a   1.000
_cell.length_b   1.000
_cell.length_c   1.000
_cell.angle_alpha   90.00
_cell.angle_beta   90.00
_cell.angle_gamma   90.00
#
_symmetry.space_group_name_H-M   'P 1'
#
loop_
_entity.id
_entity.type
_entity.pdbx_description
1 polymer ?
#
loop_
_entity_poly.entity_id
_entity_poly.type
_entity_poly.pdbx_seq_one_letter_code
_entity_poly.pdbx_strand_id
1 'polypeptide(L)'
;MQLEHSILKGHCPHLAIIDVAARLAGCSVQSSDVALLGAPRRYTETFSLQRAAGILGDLGIVSVAVRTDLGGLAQLRFPALAQVRSGTRQEFVVVSRIDDHAIVYYSGRLGWQLDGLSSFSKRWTGVALTLEAAVRGPCRVGRDAALLSDLEIQLIQDFMTVDECEELMASASPAFRKSMVSADGSLQSEVMSSGRTSESAACSGDLCARITDRAAELLGCASTLFEPIQCVRYEMGQKFAPHYDVPLDAGLPDQSTRAWTLLAYLNDGFEGGETFFPAFDLSVRPLRGALLMFRNRGRQQRSVNPGALHAGQPVTRGSKYACNIWCSDAN
;
A
#
# COMPACT_ATOMS: atom_id res chain seq x y z
N MET A 1 -10.97 15.46 -3.18
CA MET A 1 -10.60 15.89 -1.81
C MET A 1 -9.39 15.06 -1.48
N GLN A 2 -8.21 15.68 -1.48
CA GLN A 2 -7.04 15.03 -0.89
C GLN A 2 -7.50 14.47 0.45
N LEU A 3 -7.15 13.21 0.76
CA LEU A 3 -7.12 12.78 2.15
C LEU A 3 -6.32 13.88 2.85
N GLU A 4 -7.01 14.77 3.56
CA GLU A 4 -6.33 15.80 4.33
C GLU A 4 -5.37 15.02 5.21
N HIS A 5 -4.09 15.15 4.91
CA HIS A 5 -3.05 14.64 5.79
C HIS A 5 -3.39 15.22 7.13
N SER A 6 -3.65 14.36 8.12
CA SER A 6 -3.92 14.90 9.44
C SER A 6 -2.78 15.87 9.74
N ILE A 7 -3.11 17.16 9.92
CA ILE A 7 -2.15 18.22 10.29
C ILE A 7 -1.34 17.78 11.51
N LEU A 8 -1.85 16.79 12.23
CA LEU A 8 -1.26 16.17 13.42
C LEU A 8 -0.22 15.07 13.07
N LYS A 9 -0.11 14.63 11.80
CA LYS A 9 0.91 13.68 11.38
C LYS A 9 2.31 14.27 11.62
N GLY A 10 3.12 13.56 12.37
CA GLY A 10 4.48 14.00 12.71
C GLY A 10 4.58 14.90 13.95
N HIS A 11 3.55 15.68 14.32
CA HIS A 11 3.53 16.51 15.52
C HIS A 11 2.92 15.77 16.71
N CYS A 12 1.85 15.02 16.48
CA CYS A 12 1.19 14.23 17.51
C CYS A 12 0.61 12.93 16.92
N PRO A 13 1.42 11.86 16.73
CA PRO A 13 1.01 10.62 16.08
C PRO A 13 -0.22 9.96 16.70
N HIS A 14 -0.41 10.09 18.00
CA HIS A 14 -1.55 9.49 18.71
C HIS A 14 -2.87 10.21 18.40
N LEU A 15 -2.83 11.54 18.24
CA LEU A 15 -4.02 12.32 17.88
C LEU A 15 -4.35 12.18 16.40
N ALA A 16 -3.36 12.00 15.54
CA ALA A 16 -3.58 11.68 14.13
C ALA A 16 -4.37 10.38 13.96
N ILE A 17 -4.16 9.38 14.80
CA ILE A 17 -4.92 8.13 14.82
C ILE A 17 -6.39 8.40 15.20
N ILE A 18 -6.64 9.21 16.22
CA ILE A 18 -8.00 9.56 16.65
C ILE A 18 -8.73 10.35 15.56
N ASP A 19 -8.06 11.31 14.92
CA ASP A 19 -8.61 12.12 13.83
C ASP A 19 -9.05 11.21 12.65
N VAL A 20 -8.17 10.32 12.20
CA VAL A 20 -8.47 9.36 11.12
C VAL A 20 -9.57 8.38 11.54
N ALA A 21 -9.53 7.84 12.76
CA ALA A 21 -10.55 6.93 13.26
C ALA A 21 -11.94 7.58 13.30
N ALA A 22 -12.04 8.82 13.77
CA ALA A 22 -13.28 9.57 13.84
C ALA A 22 -13.86 9.84 12.45
N ARG A 23 -13.03 10.26 11.49
CA ARG A 23 -13.44 10.48 10.10
C ARG A 23 -13.92 9.20 9.41
N LEU A 24 -13.20 8.09 9.59
CA LEU A 24 -13.59 6.79 9.05
C LEU A 24 -14.88 6.26 9.71
N ALA A 25 -15.12 6.59 10.99
CA ALA A 25 -16.37 6.28 11.67
C ALA A 25 -17.55 7.18 11.20
N GLY A 26 -17.32 8.09 10.25
CA GLY A 26 -18.34 8.96 9.68
C GLY A 26 -18.61 10.24 10.49
N CYS A 27 -17.72 10.60 11.42
CA CYS A 27 -17.84 11.83 12.20
C CYS A 27 -17.22 13.02 11.46
N SER A 28 -17.93 14.12 11.38
CA SER A 28 -17.42 15.39 10.85
C SER A 28 -16.67 16.13 11.96
N VAL A 29 -15.38 15.83 12.13
CA VAL A 29 -14.52 16.47 13.14
C VAL A 29 -13.49 17.37 12.48
N GLN A 30 -13.13 18.46 13.16
CA GLN A 30 -11.98 19.28 12.78
C GLN A 30 -10.74 18.77 13.52
N SER A 31 -9.60 18.74 12.84
CA SER A 31 -8.33 18.31 13.47
C SER A 31 -7.96 19.17 14.69
N SER A 32 -8.40 20.45 14.71
CA SER A 32 -8.27 21.35 15.86
C SER A 32 -9.02 20.84 17.10
N ASP A 33 -10.21 20.27 16.92
CA ASP A 33 -11.02 19.75 18.04
C ASP A 33 -10.33 18.52 18.64
N VAL A 34 -9.82 17.63 17.79
CA VAL A 34 -9.03 16.49 18.24
C VAL A 34 -7.78 16.93 18.99
N ALA A 35 -7.10 17.97 18.49
CA ALA A 35 -5.91 18.50 19.14
C ALA A 35 -6.23 19.09 20.53
N LEU A 36 -7.33 19.83 20.67
CA LEU A 36 -7.77 20.42 21.95
C LEU A 36 -8.16 19.34 22.97
N LEU A 37 -8.96 18.35 22.56
CA LEU A 37 -9.38 17.24 23.42
C LEU A 37 -8.23 16.31 23.81
N GLY A 38 -7.27 16.14 22.91
CA GLY A 38 -6.11 15.27 23.08
C GLY A 38 -4.93 15.94 23.80
N ALA A 39 -4.96 17.24 24.06
CA ALA A 39 -3.88 17.92 24.75
C ALA A 39 -3.60 17.25 26.11
N PRO A 40 -2.33 16.89 26.42
CA PRO A 40 -2.01 16.25 27.67
C PRO A 40 -2.28 17.21 28.82
N ARG A 41 -3.09 16.77 29.77
CA ARG A 41 -3.37 17.56 31.01
C ARG A 41 -2.15 17.60 31.92
N ARG A 42 -1.17 16.67 31.73
CA ARG A 42 0.14 16.62 32.38
C ARG A 42 1.18 16.06 31.41
N TYR A 43 2.42 16.53 31.46
CA TYR A 43 3.54 16.11 30.62
C TYR A 43 3.92 14.62 30.71
N THR A 44 3.39 13.88 31.68
CA THR A 44 3.69 12.46 31.97
C THR A 44 2.58 11.50 31.52
N GLU A 45 1.48 11.97 30.92
CA GLU A 45 0.40 11.09 30.49
C GLU A 45 0.82 10.29 29.24
N THR A 46 0.92 8.96 29.41
CA THR A 46 1.07 8.04 28.29
C THR A 46 -0.27 7.88 27.56
N PHE A 47 -0.21 7.86 26.21
CA PHE A 47 -1.41 7.62 25.42
C PHE A 47 -1.86 6.17 25.58
N SER A 48 -2.96 5.96 26.29
CA SER A 48 -3.52 4.66 26.63
C SER A 48 -4.83 4.40 25.88
N LEU A 49 -5.27 3.14 25.86
CA LEU A 49 -6.57 2.75 25.31
C LEU A 49 -7.72 3.52 25.97
N GLN A 50 -7.66 3.71 27.27
CA GLN A 50 -8.66 4.46 28.02
C GLN A 50 -8.67 5.95 27.60
N ARG A 51 -7.50 6.53 27.34
CA ARG A 51 -7.40 7.90 26.85
C ARG A 51 -7.96 8.03 25.45
N ALA A 52 -7.67 7.08 24.55
CA ALA A 52 -8.23 7.01 23.21
C ALA A 52 -9.77 6.93 23.26
N ALA A 53 -10.31 6.03 24.09
CA ALA A 53 -11.76 5.87 24.27
C ALA A 53 -12.42 7.14 24.83
N GLY A 54 -11.76 7.84 25.76
CA GLY A 54 -12.24 9.10 26.32
C GLY A 54 -12.36 10.20 25.25
N ILE A 55 -11.31 10.42 24.44
CA ILE A 55 -11.33 11.43 23.36
C ILE A 55 -12.40 11.07 22.31
N LEU A 56 -12.52 9.79 21.93
CA LEU A 56 -13.56 9.33 21.02
C LEU A 56 -14.96 9.59 21.58
N GLY A 57 -15.17 9.34 22.90
CA GLY A 57 -16.42 9.66 23.59
C GLY A 57 -16.77 11.15 23.57
N ASP A 58 -15.79 12.02 23.80
CA ASP A 58 -15.95 13.47 23.72
C ASP A 58 -16.30 13.93 22.28
N LEU A 59 -15.92 13.16 21.26
CA LEU A 59 -16.29 13.35 19.85
C LEU A 59 -17.64 12.69 19.49
N GLY A 60 -18.35 12.09 20.45
CA GLY A 60 -19.62 11.41 20.22
C GLY A 60 -19.50 10.02 19.62
N ILE A 61 -18.33 9.39 19.70
CA ILE A 61 -18.06 8.05 19.18
C ILE A 61 -18.05 7.06 20.34
N VAL A 62 -19.01 6.13 20.34
CA VAL A 62 -18.99 5.03 21.30
C VAL A 62 -17.90 4.04 20.91
N SER A 63 -17.10 3.63 21.87
CA SER A 63 -16.05 2.65 21.66
C SER A 63 -16.09 1.54 22.70
N VAL A 64 -15.85 0.30 22.27
CA VAL A 64 -15.83 -0.87 23.13
C VAL A 64 -14.48 -1.57 23.02
N ALA A 65 -13.81 -1.77 24.17
CA ALA A 65 -12.55 -2.52 24.21
C ALA A 65 -12.82 -4.02 24.06
N VAL A 66 -12.11 -4.65 23.15
CA VAL A 66 -12.18 -6.09 22.91
C VAL A 66 -10.79 -6.72 22.99
N ARG A 67 -10.73 -7.96 23.45
CA ARG A 67 -9.53 -8.79 23.40
C ARG A 67 -9.82 -9.99 22.49
N THR A 68 -9.03 -10.14 21.44
CA THR A 68 -9.25 -11.19 20.44
C THR A 68 -7.95 -11.56 19.73
N ASP A 69 -7.92 -12.69 19.05
CA ASP A 69 -6.87 -13.05 18.09
C ASP A 69 -7.04 -12.29 16.74
N LEU A 70 -6.20 -12.62 15.78
CA LEU A 70 -6.25 -11.97 14.47
C LEU A 70 -7.52 -12.34 13.68
N GLY A 71 -8.00 -13.58 13.83
CA GLY A 71 -9.26 -14.03 13.23
C GLY A 71 -10.46 -13.27 13.77
N GLY A 72 -10.52 -13.07 15.09
CA GLY A 72 -11.54 -12.24 15.72
C GLY A 72 -11.41 -10.77 15.37
N LEU A 73 -10.18 -10.23 15.18
CA LEU A 73 -10.00 -8.86 14.66
C LEU A 73 -10.66 -8.70 13.28
N ALA A 74 -10.55 -9.72 12.41
CA ALA A 74 -11.16 -9.70 11.07
C ALA A 74 -12.71 -9.70 11.11
N GLN A 75 -13.32 -10.12 12.20
CA GLN A 75 -14.78 -10.12 12.39
C GLN A 75 -15.31 -8.82 13.01
N LEU A 76 -14.44 -7.91 13.42
CA LEU A 76 -14.88 -6.63 13.97
C LEU A 76 -15.42 -5.72 12.87
N ARG A 77 -16.27 -4.77 13.27
CA ARG A 77 -16.64 -3.65 12.39
C ARG A 77 -15.46 -2.68 12.26
N PHE A 78 -15.19 -2.23 11.04
CA PHE A 78 -14.18 -1.22 10.79
C PHE A 78 -14.82 0.17 10.60
N PRO A 79 -14.12 1.24 10.99
CA PRO A 79 -12.75 1.25 11.53
C PRO A 79 -12.66 0.70 12.96
N ALA A 80 -11.50 0.14 13.30
CA ALA A 80 -11.18 -0.28 14.66
C ALA A 80 -9.79 0.22 15.04
N LEU A 81 -9.58 0.66 16.30
CA LEU A 81 -8.23 0.93 16.78
C LEU A 81 -7.60 -0.36 17.29
N ALA A 82 -6.49 -0.75 16.70
CA ALA A 82 -5.72 -1.93 17.08
C ALA A 82 -4.44 -1.54 17.81
N GLN A 83 -4.10 -2.22 18.91
CA GLN A 83 -2.84 -2.01 19.60
C GLN A 83 -1.77 -2.94 19.02
N VAL A 84 -0.63 -2.39 18.64
CA VAL A 84 0.50 -3.12 18.05
C VAL A 84 1.79 -2.83 18.80
N ARG A 85 2.75 -3.76 18.71
CA ARG A 85 4.12 -3.56 19.20
C ARG A 85 4.99 -2.95 18.12
N SER A 86 5.79 -1.95 18.50
CA SER A 86 6.81 -1.34 17.67
C SER A 86 8.11 -1.30 18.48
N GLY A 87 8.95 -2.32 18.32
CA GLY A 87 10.09 -2.56 19.20
C GLY A 87 9.63 -2.80 20.66
N THR A 88 10.11 -2.00 21.59
CA THR A 88 9.74 -2.05 23.02
C THR A 88 8.47 -1.26 23.35
N ARG A 89 7.90 -0.51 22.39
CA ARG A 89 6.75 0.36 22.60
C ARG A 89 5.46 -0.29 22.13
N GLN A 90 4.36 0.13 22.72
CA GLN A 90 3.02 -0.15 22.24
C GLN A 90 2.51 1.11 21.51
N GLU A 91 1.94 0.90 20.34
CA GLU A 91 1.34 1.94 19.49
C GLU A 91 -0.07 1.53 19.11
N PHE A 92 -0.87 2.51 18.70
CA PHE A 92 -2.20 2.27 18.15
C PHE A 92 -2.17 2.55 16.65
N VAL A 93 -2.94 1.78 15.90
CA VAL A 93 -3.19 1.95 14.47
C VAL A 93 -4.69 1.89 14.22
N VAL A 94 -5.17 2.57 13.20
CA VAL A 94 -6.58 2.47 12.77
C VAL A 94 -6.67 1.45 11.67
N VAL A 95 -7.25 0.30 11.95
CA VAL A 95 -7.54 -0.71 10.93
C VAL A 95 -8.77 -0.29 10.16
N SER A 96 -8.67 -0.21 8.84
CA SER A 96 -9.76 0.11 7.94
C SER A 96 -10.31 -1.10 7.19
N ARG A 97 -9.45 -2.07 6.93
CA ARG A 97 -9.80 -3.31 6.22
C ARG A 97 -8.83 -4.43 6.60
N ILE A 98 -9.37 -5.64 6.66
CA ILE A 98 -8.61 -6.88 6.74
C ILE A 98 -9.27 -7.91 5.83
N ASP A 99 -8.50 -8.68 5.10
CA ASP A 99 -8.93 -9.81 4.29
C ASP A 99 -8.04 -11.02 4.57
N ASP A 100 -8.18 -12.11 3.82
CA ASP A 100 -7.47 -13.37 4.07
C ASP A 100 -5.95 -13.27 3.91
N HIS A 101 -5.46 -12.19 3.27
CA HIS A 101 -4.05 -12.03 2.90
C HIS A 101 -3.40 -10.82 3.54
N ALA A 102 -4.15 -9.74 3.70
CA ALA A 102 -3.60 -8.43 4.04
C ALA A 102 -4.46 -7.63 5.01
N ILE A 103 -3.85 -6.63 5.61
CA ILE A 103 -4.48 -5.65 6.48
C ILE A 103 -4.10 -4.23 6.05
N VAL A 104 -5.09 -3.37 5.90
CA VAL A 104 -4.92 -1.94 5.64
C VAL A 104 -5.17 -1.17 6.92
N TYR A 105 -4.18 -0.40 7.33
CA TYR A 105 -4.29 0.38 8.56
C TYR A 105 -3.56 1.73 8.44
N TYR A 106 -3.98 2.69 9.26
CA TYR A 106 -3.31 3.98 9.41
C TYR A 106 -2.43 3.99 10.67
N SER A 107 -1.15 4.31 10.50
CA SER A 107 -0.20 4.58 11.58
C SER A 107 -0.01 6.08 11.73
N GLY A 108 -0.11 6.60 12.96
CA GLY A 108 0.07 8.03 13.21
C GLY A 108 1.46 8.57 12.85
N ARG A 109 2.46 7.70 12.69
CA ARG A 109 3.83 8.05 12.27
C ARG A 109 4.06 7.86 10.78
N LEU A 110 3.56 6.74 10.24
CA LEU A 110 3.90 6.28 8.89
C LEU A 110 2.80 6.60 7.87
N GLY A 111 1.60 7.01 8.30
CA GLY A 111 0.43 7.16 7.44
C GLY A 111 -0.22 5.82 7.11
N TRP A 112 -0.88 5.71 5.97
CA TRP A 112 -1.52 4.49 5.51
C TRP A 112 -0.49 3.41 5.19
N GLN A 113 -0.80 2.18 5.62
CA GLN A 113 0.05 0.99 5.46
C GLN A 113 -0.79 -0.17 4.93
N LEU A 114 -0.19 -0.98 4.09
CA LEU A 114 -0.70 -2.28 3.67
C LEU A 114 0.36 -3.33 4.04
N ASP A 115 0.04 -4.20 4.99
CA ASP A 115 0.90 -5.27 5.46
C ASP A 115 0.25 -6.63 5.21
N GLY A 116 1.07 -7.67 5.02
CA GLY A 116 0.58 -9.04 5.06
C GLY A 116 0.20 -9.47 6.48
N LEU A 117 -0.81 -10.35 6.61
CA LEU A 117 -1.31 -10.80 7.91
C LEU A 117 -0.23 -11.44 8.79
N SER A 118 0.68 -12.21 8.20
CA SER A 118 1.78 -12.86 8.93
C SER A 118 2.77 -11.83 9.54
N SER A 119 2.97 -10.71 8.86
CA SER A 119 3.80 -9.60 9.36
C SER A 119 3.09 -8.84 10.49
N PHE A 120 1.81 -8.52 10.27
CA PHE A 120 1.00 -7.80 11.25
C PHE A 120 0.79 -8.64 12.52
N SER A 121 0.56 -9.96 12.42
CA SER A 121 0.34 -10.87 13.55
C SER A 121 1.48 -10.87 14.56
N LYS A 122 2.73 -10.71 14.10
CA LYS A 122 3.91 -10.64 14.97
C LYS A 122 3.92 -9.40 15.88
N ARG A 123 3.18 -8.37 15.49
CA ARG A 123 3.08 -7.09 16.21
C ARG A 123 1.75 -6.94 16.95
N TRP A 124 0.72 -7.67 16.57
CA TRP A 124 -0.61 -7.63 17.17
C TRP A 124 -0.58 -8.02 18.65
N THR A 125 -1.22 -7.22 19.51
CA THR A 125 -1.23 -7.47 20.97
C THR A 125 -2.47 -8.20 21.46
N GLY A 126 -3.45 -8.40 20.58
CA GLY A 126 -4.74 -8.97 20.95
C GLY A 126 -5.74 -7.95 21.49
N VAL A 127 -5.47 -6.64 21.43
CA VAL A 127 -6.33 -5.61 22.02
C VAL A 127 -6.77 -4.60 20.97
N ALA A 128 -8.09 -4.38 20.84
CA ALA A 128 -8.67 -3.36 19.97
C ALA A 128 -9.78 -2.58 20.65
N LEU A 129 -10.12 -1.40 20.07
CA LEU A 129 -11.38 -0.70 20.29
C LEU A 129 -12.21 -0.80 19.01
N THR A 130 -13.43 -1.31 19.10
CA THR A 130 -14.46 -1.13 18.08
C THR A 130 -15.05 0.25 18.20
N LEU A 131 -15.46 0.84 17.08
CA LEU A 131 -15.99 2.20 17.02
C LEU A 131 -17.42 2.16 16.47
N GLU A 132 -18.34 2.82 17.15
CA GLU A 132 -19.71 3.01 16.70
C GLU A 132 -20.03 4.49 16.70
N ALA A 133 -20.37 5.04 15.53
CA ALA A 133 -20.77 6.44 15.46
C ALA A 133 -22.14 6.62 16.14
N ALA A 134 -22.25 7.54 17.09
CA ALA A 134 -23.48 7.84 17.80
C ALA A 134 -24.52 8.59 16.94
N VAL A 135 -24.11 9.18 15.82
CA VAL A 135 -24.98 9.98 14.94
C VAL A 135 -24.69 9.62 13.46
N ARG A 136 -25.72 9.21 12.75
CA ARG A 136 -25.70 9.08 11.29
C ARG A 136 -25.75 10.48 10.66
N GLY A 137 -24.59 11.13 10.51
CA GLY A 137 -24.43 12.19 9.53
C GLY A 137 -24.21 11.59 8.13
N PRO A 138 -24.47 12.33 7.03
CA PRO A 138 -24.22 11.82 5.69
C PRO A 138 -22.72 11.53 5.56
N CYS A 139 -22.38 10.25 5.56
CA CYS A 139 -21.04 9.75 5.34
C CYS A 139 -20.58 10.22 3.95
N ARG A 140 -19.69 11.21 3.87
CA ARG A 140 -18.97 11.55 2.65
C ARG A 140 -17.78 10.61 2.48
N VAL A 141 -18.04 9.32 2.45
CA VAL A 141 -17.15 8.31 1.86
C VAL A 141 -17.33 8.43 0.35
N GLY A 142 -16.87 9.55 -0.21
CA GLY A 142 -17.26 9.81 -1.58
C GLY A 142 -16.18 9.40 -2.58
N ARG A 143 -15.06 10.07 -2.63
CA ARG A 143 -14.14 9.97 -3.78
C ARG A 143 -12.98 9.01 -3.54
N ASP A 144 -12.44 8.98 -2.33
CA ASP A 144 -11.21 8.22 -2.06
C ASP A 144 -11.50 6.72 -1.89
N ALA A 145 -12.66 6.34 -1.35
CA ALA A 145 -13.13 4.95 -1.31
C ALA A 145 -13.47 4.43 -2.72
N ALA A 146 -14.03 5.28 -3.59
CA ALA A 146 -14.27 4.92 -4.98
C ALA A 146 -12.94 4.72 -5.73
N LEU A 147 -11.96 5.61 -5.55
CA LEU A 147 -10.63 5.47 -6.16
C LEU A 147 -9.88 4.23 -5.66
N LEU A 148 -9.95 3.90 -4.36
CA LEU A 148 -9.39 2.66 -3.83
C LEU A 148 -10.10 1.42 -4.38
N SER A 149 -11.43 1.48 -4.52
CA SER A 149 -12.20 0.41 -5.15
C SER A 149 -11.84 0.26 -6.63
N ASP A 150 -11.65 1.37 -7.35
CA ASP A 150 -11.27 1.37 -8.76
C ASP A 150 -9.81 0.95 -8.97
N LEU A 151 -8.93 1.18 -7.98
CA LEU A 151 -7.54 0.74 -8.02
C LEU A 151 -7.41 -0.77 -7.87
N GLU A 152 -8.36 -1.43 -7.23
CA GLU A 152 -8.37 -2.88 -7.00
C GLU A 152 -7.04 -3.39 -6.40
N ILE A 153 -6.46 -2.59 -5.50
CA ILE A 153 -5.16 -2.92 -4.90
C ILE A 153 -5.27 -4.15 -4.00
N GLN A 154 -4.37 -5.11 -4.20
CA GLN A 154 -4.27 -6.33 -3.40
C GLN A 154 -2.81 -6.67 -3.13
N LEU A 155 -2.55 -7.24 -1.94
CA LEU A 155 -1.27 -7.85 -1.60
C LEU A 155 -1.50 -9.35 -1.36
N ILE A 156 -0.98 -10.16 -2.26
CA ILE A 156 -1.09 -11.61 -2.23
C ILE A 156 0.22 -12.17 -1.67
N GLN A 157 0.16 -12.86 -0.53
CA GLN A 157 1.34 -13.51 0.05
C GLN A 157 1.60 -14.84 -0.66
N ASP A 158 2.84 -15.30 -0.55
CA ASP A 158 3.28 -16.61 -1.06
C ASP A 158 2.97 -16.85 -2.55
N PHE A 159 2.91 -15.76 -3.34
CA PHE A 159 2.75 -15.85 -4.79
C PHE A 159 3.96 -16.52 -5.45
N MET A 160 5.15 -16.26 -4.93
CA MET A 160 6.39 -16.96 -5.34
C MET A 160 7.01 -17.64 -4.12
N THR A 161 7.61 -18.81 -4.36
CA THR A 161 8.42 -19.48 -3.33
C THR A 161 9.75 -18.75 -3.14
N VAL A 162 10.44 -19.06 -2.03
CA VAL A 162 11.79 -18.52 -1.75
C VAL A 162 12.76 -18.92 -2.88
N ASP A 163 12.72 -20.19 -3.31
CA ASP A 163 13.58 -20.72 -4.36
C ASP A 163 13.33 -20.03 -5.70
N GLU A 164 12.06 -19.79 -6.07
CA GLU A 164 11.71 -19.05 -7.30
C GLU A 164 12.23 -17.60 -7.24
N CYS A 165 12.16 -16.95 -6.09
CA CYS A 165 12.72 -15.60 -5.91
C CYS A 165 14.24 -15.60 -6.10
N GLU A 166 14.95 -16.56 -5.51
CA GLU A 166 16.41 -16.67 -5.60
C GLU A 166 16.85 -17.04 -7.02
N GLU A 167 16.17 -17.97 -7.66
CA GLU A 167 16.44 -18.36 -9.06
C GLU A 167 16.26 -17.16 -10.00
N LEU A 168 15.16 -16.39 -9.83
CA LEU A 168 14.90 -15.23 -10.69
C LEU A 168 15.92 -14.09 -10.47
N MET A 169 16.32 -13.82 -9.23
CA MET A 169 17.38 -12.85 -8.92
C MET A 169 18.74 -13.28 -9.51
N ALA A 170 19.08 -14.57 -9.41
CA ALA A 170 20.32 -15.09 -9.94
C ALA A 170 20.37 -15.02 -11.48
N SER A 171 19.27 -15.38 -12.15
CA SER A 171 19.17 -15.34 -13.61
C SER A 171 19.21 -13.91 -14.16
N ALA A 172 18.62 -12.93 -13.45
CA ALA A 172 18.61 -11.53 -13.85
C ALA A 172 19.99 -10.84 -13.63
N SER A 173 20.78 -11.32 -12.66
CA SER A 173 21.97 -10.65 -12.16
C SER A 173 22.98 -10.22 -13.24
N PRO A 174 23.35 -11.05 -14.25
CA PRO A 174 24.31 -10.65 -15.29
C PRO A 174 23.74 -9.66 -16.31
N ALA A 175 22.43 -9.50 -16.37
CA ALA A 175 21.72 -8.70 -17.38
C ALA A 175 21.32 -7.30 -16.89
N PHE A 176 21.48 -6.97 -15.61
CA PHE A 176 21.09 -5.64 -15.09
C PHE A 176 21.84 -4.52 -15.81
N ARG A 177 21.08 -3.53 -16.26
CA ARG A 177 21.53 -2.29 -16.88
C ARG A 177 20.74 -1.14 -16.26
N LYS A 178 21.29 0.08 -16.29
CA LYS A 178 20.55 1.27 -15.82
C LYS A 178 19.16 1.32 -16.46
N SER A 179 18.14 1.45 -15.64
CA SER A 179 16.77 1.51 -16.11
C SER A 179 16.54 2.78 -16.93
N MET A 180 15.86 2.62 -18.05
CA MET A 180 15.41 3.70 -18.91
C MET A 180 13.96 4.04 -18.62
N VAL A 181 13.52 5.24 -18.95
CA VAL A 181 12.12 5.67 -18.95
C VAL A 181 11.73 6.10 -20.36
N SER A 182 10.47 5.93 -20.71
CA SER A 182 9.97 6.49 -21.98
C SER A 182 9.95 8.01 -21.91
N ALA A 183 10.52 8.68 -22.90
CA ALA A 183 10.56 10.14 -22.96
C ALA A 183 9.22 10.75 -23.38
N ASP A 184 8.46 10.02 -24.22
CA ASP A 184 7.21 10.46 -24.85
C ASP A 184 6.04 9.49 -24.68
N GLY A 185 6.21 8.49 -23.79
CA GLY A 185 5.22 7.42 -23.60
C GLY A 185 5.32 6.29 -24.62
N SER A 186 6.21 6.35 -25.62
CA SER A 186 6.43 5.27 -26.57
C SER A 186 7.53 4.33 -26.09
N LEU A 187 7.42 3.03 -26.46
CA LEU A 187 8.47 2.04 -26.17
C LEU A 187 9.77 2.28 -26.99
N GLN A 188 9.75 3.19 -27.93
CA GLN A 188 10.87 3.49 -28.85
C GLN A 188 11.71 4.68 -28.39
N SER A 189 11.27 5.45 -27.40
CA SER A 189 11.89 6.67 -26.92
C SER A 189 12.38 6.53 -25.48
N GLU A 190 13.34 5.64 -25.27
CA GLU A 190 13.92 5.40 -23.96
C GLU A 190 15.03 6.41 -23.63
N VAL A 191 14.92 7.07 -22.47
CA VAL A 191 15.93 8.02 -21.97
C VAL A 191 16.33 7.72 -20.54
N MET A 192 17.53 8.11 -20.18
CA MET A 192 17.96 8.09 -18.78
C MET A 192 17.25 9.21 -18.01
N SER A 193 16.71 8.89 -16.84
CA SER A 193 16.02 9.87 -15.99
C SER A 193 16.61 9.88 -14.58
N SER A 194 16.77 11.07 -14.02
CA SER A 194 17.11 11.23 -12.59
C SER A 194 15.96 10.79 -11.66
N GLY A 195 14.75 10.68 -12.21
CA GLY A 195 13.57 10.18 -11.47
C GLY A 195 13.57 8.67 -11.30
N ARG A 196 14.28 7.91 -12.16
CA ARG A 196 14.45 6.45 -12.04
C ARG A 196 15.93 6.10 -11.98
N THR A 197 16.39 5.70 -10.81
CA THR A 197 17.82 5.43 -10.58
C THR A 197 18.13 3.93 -10.44
N SER A 198 17.11 3.07 -10.59
CA SER A 198 17.23 1.61 -10.56
C SER A 198 18.00 1.03 -11.75
N GLU A 199 18.27 -0.26 -11.66
CA GLU A 199 18.69 -1.09 -12.78
C GLU A 199 17.58 -2.09 -13.13
N SER A 200 17.50 -2.48 -14.40
CA SER A 200 16.49 -3.45 -14.86
C SER A 200 17.11 -4.48 -15.80
N ALA A 201 16.49 -5.67 -15.82
CA ALA A 201 16.82 -6.77 -16.70
C ALA A 201 15.53 -7.41 -17.19
N ALA A 202 15.41 -7.65 -18.50
CA ALA A 202 14.34 -8.50 -19.03
C ALA A 202 14.67 -9.96 -18.73
N CYS A 203 13.67 -10.71 -18.26
CA CYS A 203 13.82 -12.11 -17.90
C CYS A 203 12.92 -12.99 -18.78
N SER A 204 13.41 -14.16 -19.10
CA SER A 204 12.71 -15.17 -19.91
C SER A 204 13.09 -16.58 -19.45
N GLY A 205 12.45 -17.61 -20.02
CA GLY A 205 12.68 -19.01 -19.69
C GLY A 205 11.52 -19.62 -18.90
N ASP A 206 11.68 -20.89 -18.54
CA ASP A 206 10.59 -21.69 -17.96
C ASP A 206 10.05 -21.15 -16.64
N LEU A 207 10.91 -20.60 -15.79
CA LEU A 207 10.47 -19.96 -14.54
C LEU A 207 9.57 -18.75 -14.82
N CYS A 208 9.98 -17.88 -15.76
CA CYS A 208 9.16 -16.72 -16.13
C CYS A 208 7.82 -17.16 -16.74
N ALA A 209 7.79 -18.21 -17.56
CA ALA A 209 6.56 -18.76 -18.10
C ALA A 209 5.61 -19.24 -16.98
N ARG A 210 6.11 -20.03 -16.01
CA ARG A 210 5.30 -20.51 -14.87
C ARG A 210 4.76 -19.35 -14.02
N ILE A 211 5.58 -18.31 -13.78
CA ILE A 211 5.15 -17.11 -13.03
C ILE A 211 4.05 -16.35 -13.79
N THR A 212 4.21 -16.21 -15.11
CA THR A 212 3.22 -15.56 -16.00
C THR A 212 1.91 -16.34 -16.04
N ASP A 213 1.96 -17.68 -16.16
CA ASP A 213 0.75 -18.52 -16.16
C ASP A 213 0.00 -18.41 -14.83
N ARG A 214 0.71 -18.41 -13.69
CA ARG A 214 0.13 -18.18 -12.35
C ARG A 214 -0.52 -16.82 -12.24
N ALA A 215 0.10 -15.77 -12.80
CA ALA A 215 -0.48 -14.43 -12.86
C ALA A 215 -1.72 -14.36 -13.75
N ALA A 216 -1.72 -15.10 -14.87
CA ALA A 216 -2.85 -15.21 -15.78
C ALA A 216 -4.04 -15.93 -15.14
N GLU A 217 -3.80 -17.02 -14.40
CA GLU A 217 -4.84 -17.69 -13.59
C GLU A 217 -5.45 -16.76 -12.56
N LEU A 218 -4.61 -15.97 -11.86
CA LEU A 218 -5.07 -15.01 -10.85
C LEU A 218 -6.00 -13.94 -11.43
N LEU A 219 -5.71 -13.44 -12.64
CA LEU A 219 -6.52 -12.43 -13.33
C LEU A 219 -7.66 -13.05 -14.17
N GLY A 220 -7.67 -14.37 -14.37
CA GLY A 220 -8.65 -15.05 -15.22
C GLY A 220 -8.51 -14.68 -16.71
N CYS A 221 -7.29 -14.46 -17.19
CA CYS A 221 -7.01 -14.05 -18.57
C CYS A 221 -5.94 -14.93 -19.26
N ALA A 222 -5.68 -14.70 -20.54
CA ALA A 222 -4.67 -15.45 -21.28
C ALA A 222 -3.24 -14.95 -20.96
N SER A 223 -2.27 -15.85 -20.80
CA SER A 223 -0.87 -15.49 -20.55
C SER A 223 -0.23 -14.70 -21.71
N THR A 224 -0.81 -14.77 -22.90
CA THR A 224 -0.37 -13.98 -24.08
C THR A 224 -0.62 -12.47 -23.93
N LEU A 225 -1.40 -12.04 -22.93
CA LEU A 225 -1.63 -10.63 -22.62
C LEU A 225 -0.51 -10.01 -21.77
N PHE A 226 0.44 -10.81 -21.33
CA PHE A 226 1.52 -10.35 -20.46
C PHE A 226 2.76 -9.94 -21.26
N GLU A 227 3.37 -8.85 -20.83
CA GLU A 227 4.70 -8.46 -21.29
C GLU A 227 5.77 -9.39 -20.68
N PRO A 228 6.97 -9.47 -21.29
CA PRO A 228 8.10 -10.15 -20.66
C PRO A 228 8.37 -9.59 -19.26
N ILE A 229 8.66 -10.47 -18.29
CA ILE A 229 8.95 -10.09 -16.91
C ILE A 229 10.18 -9.18 -16.89
N GLN A 230 10.05 -8.03 -16.20
CA GLN A 230 11.15 -7.11 -15.98
C GLN A 230 11.59 -7.16 -14.52
N CYS A 231 12.76 -7.75 -14.25
CA CYS A 231 13.39 -7.63 -12.94
C CYS A 231 13.99 -6.25 -12.75
N VAL A 232 13.86 -5.69 -11.53
CA VAL A 232 14.40 -4.40 -11.14
C VAL A 232 15.21 -4.54 -9.85
N ARG A 233 16.34 -3.82 -9.80
CA ARG A 233 17.21 -3.74 -8.63
C ARG A 233 17.38 -2.29 -8.22
N TYR A 234 17.28 -2.04 -6.91
CA TYR A 234 17.52 -0.75 -6.28
C TYR A 234 18.59 -0.93 -5.22
N GLU A 235 19.73 -0.26 -5.38
CA GLU A 235 20.76 -0.14 -4.37
C GLU A 235 20.44 0.99 -3.39
N MET A 236 21.20 1.09 -2.29
CA MET A 236 21.03 2.14 -1.30
C MET A 236 20.98 3.54 -1.96
N GLY A 237 20.00 4.34 -1.60
CA GLY A 237 19.73 5.67 -2.14
C GLY A 237 18.94 5.68 -3.47
N GLN A 238 18.83 4.55 -4.15
CA GLN A 238 18.08 4.46 -5.40
C GLN A 238 16.56 4.42 -5.16
N LYS A 239 15.85 4.99 -6.13
CA LYS A 239 14.38 5.20 -6.06
C LYS A 239 13.77 5.24 -7.45
N PHE A 240 12.43 5.24 -7.49
CA PHE A 240 11.66 5.63 -8.65
C PHE A 240 10.63 6.70 -8.25
N ALA A 241 10.74 7.89 -8.82
CA ALA A 241 9.84 9.02 -8.57
C ALA A 241 8.38 8.65 -8.91
N PRO A 242 7.36 9.38 -8.40
CA PRO A 242 5.97 9.13 -8.74
C PRO A 242 5.73 9.07 -10.25
N HIS A 243 5.13 7.98 -10.72
CA HIS A 243 4.86 7.70 -12.13
C HIS A 243 3.60 6.84 -12.28
N TYR A 244 3.12 6.77 -13.51
CA TYR A 244 2.14 5.79 -13.96
C TYR A 244 2.85 4.76 -14.83
N ASP A 245 2.41 3.50 -14.77
CA ASP A 245 2.93 2.43 -15.64
C ASP A 245 2.35 2.47 -17.06
N VAL A 246 1.38 3.35 -17.29
CA VAL A 246 0.79 3.63 -18.60
C VAL A 246 1.10 5.06 -19.01
N PRO A 247 1.35 5.31 -20.32
CA PRO A 247 1.49 6.67 -20.83
C PRO A 247 0.24 7.51 -20.59
N LEU A 248 0.42 8.79 -20.17
CA LEU A 248 -0.68 9.73 -19.96
C LEU A 248 -1.31 10.19 -21.28
N ASP A 249 -0.55 10.18 -22.37
CA ASP A 249 -0.94 10.69 -23.68
C ASP A 249 -1.57 9.63 -24.60
N ALA A 250 -2.32 8.70 -24.05
CA ALA A 250 -3.01 7.65 -24.82
C ALA A 250 -4.15 8.20 -25.72
N GLY A 251 -3.86 9.29 -26.45
CA GLY A 251 -4.66 9.75 -27.59
C GLY A 251 -4.46 8.89 -28.84
N LEU A 252 -3.54 7.91 -28.82
CA LEU A 252 -3.29 7.00 -29.92
C LEU A 252 -3.91 5.63 -29.61
N PRO A 253 -4.68 5.05 -30.56
CA PRO A 253 -5.54 3.88 -30.30
C PRO A 253 -4.81 2.58 -29.98
N ASP A 254 -3.48 2.54 -29.92
CA ASP A 254 -2.77 1.23 -29.96
C ASP A 254 -1.45 1.13 -29.16
N GLN A 255 -1.15 2.02 -28.23
CA GLN A 255 0.11 1.96 -27.51
C GLN A 255 -0.09 1.82 -25.99
N SER A 256 0.51 0.77 -25.44
CA SER A 256 0.53 0.34 -24.05
C SER A 256 -0.85 0.21 -23.41
N THR A 257 -1.38 -0.99 -23.51
CA THR A 257 -2.68 -1.37 -22.95
C THR A 257 -2.54 -1.96 -21.54
N ARG A 258 -1.47 -1.64 -20.81
CA ARG A 258 -1.23 -2.16 -19.45
C ARG A 258 -2.41 -1.87 -18.54
N ALA A 259 -3.32 -2.83 -18.42
CA ALA A 259 -4.48 -2.73 -17.53
C ALA A 259 -4.08 -2.93 -16.07
N TRP A 260 -3.13 -3.84 -15.86
CA TRP A 260 -2.68 -4.24 -14.54
C TRP A 260 -1.17 -4.14 -14.40
N THR A 261 -0.74 -3.74 -13.21
CA THR A 261 0.63 -3.95 -12.72
C THR A 261 0.59 -5.00 -11.60
N LEU A 262 1.40 -6.02 -11.76
CA LEU A 262 1.68 -7.04 -10.78
C LEU A 262 3.16 -6.91 -10.41
N LEU A 263 3.45 -6.43 -9.19
CA LEU A 263 4.81 -6.21 -8.70
C LEU A 263 5.14 -7.28 -7.66
N ALA A 264 5.96 -8.26 -8.03
CA ALA A 264 6.41 -9.28 -7.09
C ALA A 264 7.70 -8.83 -6.40
N TYR A 265 7.76 -8.99 -5.08
CA TYR A 265 8.92 -8.67 -4.27
C TYR A 265 9.80 -9.91 -4.11
N LEU A 266 11.06 -9.83 -4.54
CA LEU A 266 11.95 -10.99 -4.57
C LEU A 266 12.77 -11.14 -3.27
N ASN A 267 12.90 -10.06 -2.51
CA ASN A 267 13.56 -10.08 -1.20
C ASN A 267 12.94 -9.07 -0.23
N ASP A 268 13.31 -9.15 1.05
CA ASP A 268 12.86 -8.28 2.14
C ASP A 268 13.97 -7.93 3.14
N GLY A 269 15.23 -8.35 2.88
CA GLY A 269 16.40 -8.12 3.74
C GLY A 269 16.99 -6.70 3.62
N PHE A 270 16.16 -5.67 3.37
CA PHE A 270 16.57 -4.28 3.22
C PHE A 270 15.66 -3.35 4.03
N GLU A 271 16.00 -2.04 4.08
CA GLU A 271 15.18 -1.01 4.73
C GLU A 271 14.80 0.08 3.72
N GLY A 272 13.64 0.70 3.90
CA GLY A 272 13.04 1.59 2.92
C GLY A 272 12.48 0.83 1.72
N GLY A 273 12.44 1.47 0.55
CA GLY A 273 12.06 0.82 -0.70
C GLY A 273 10.59 0.45 -0.81
N GLU A 274 9.70 0.99 0.05
CA GLU A 274 8.27 0.77 -0.02
C GLU A 274 7.72 1.22 -1.38
N THR A 275 6.63 0.57 -1.83
CA THR A 275 5.83 1.08 -2.94
C THR A 275 4.79 2.03 -2.37
N PHE A 276 4.87 3.30 -2.77
CA PHE A 276 4.04 4.38 -2.21
C PHE A 276 3.02 4.89 -3.21
N PHE A 277 1.77 5.00 -2.79
CA PHE A 277 0.65 5.55 -3.56
C PHE A 277 0.26 6.92 -2.98
N PRO A 278 0.70 8.04 -3.60
CA PRO A 278 0.49 9.38 -3.07
C PRO A 278 -0.98 9.78 -2.90
N ALA A 279 -1.86 9.31 -3.80
CA ALA A 279 -3.29 9.61 -3.74
C ALA A 279 -3.96 9.15 -2.44
N PHE A 280 -3.40 8.12 -1.79
CA PHE A 280 -3.95 7.50 -0.58
C PHE A 280 -3.03 7.63 0.63
N ASP A 281 -1.87 8.27 0.50
CA ASP A 281 -0.79 8.22 1.50
C ASP A 281 -0.50 6.77 1.95
N LEU A 282 -0.59 5.81 1.01
CA LEU A 282 -0.47 4.38 1.25
C LEU A 282 0.93 3.89 0.91
N SER A 283 1.62 3.32 1.91
CA SER A 283 2.90 2.62 1.73
C SER A 283 2.72 1.12 1.81
N VAL A 284 3.17 0.40 0.79
CA VAL A 284 3.19 -1.07 0.76
C VAL A 284 4.60 -1.54 1.05
N ARG A 285 4.74 -2.27 2.17
CA ARG A 285 6.02 -2.85 2.57
C ARG A 285 6.33 -4.09 1.73
N PRO A 286 7.51 -4.17 1.12
CA PRO A 286 7.99 -5.37 0.45
C PRO A 286 8.06 -6.58 1.41
N LEU A 287 7.52 -7.71 0.96
CA LEU A 287 7.64 -9.02 1.59
C LEU A 287 8.09 -10.02 0.54
N ARG A 288 9.14 -10.78 0.81
CA ARG A 288 9.66 -11.76 -0.14
C ARG A 288 8.57 -12.77 -0.56
N GLY A 289 8.43 -12.97 -1.86
CA GLY A 289 7.43 -13.86 -2.44
C GLY A 289 6.02 -13.25 -2.55
N ALA A 290 5.77 -12.08 -1.98
CA ALA A 290 4.47 -11.43 -2.12
C ALA A 290 4.33 -10.69 -3.46
N LEU A 291 3.09 -10.64 -3.96
CA LEU A 291 2.67 -9.92 -5.15
C LEU A 291 1.77 -8.76 -4.75
N LEU A 292 2.19 -7.54 -5.07
CA LEU A 292 1.33 -6.37 -5.07
C LEU A 292 0.71 -6.22 -6.46
N MET A 293 -0.62 -6.28 -6.55
CA MET A 293 -1.31 -6.03 -7.81
C MET A 293 -2.22 -4.81 -7.69
N PHE A 294 -2.34 -4.05 -8.77
CA PHE A 294 -3.23 -2.90 -8.86
C PHE A 294 -3.59 -2.58 -10.30
N ARG A 295 -4.76 -1.93 -10.46
CA ARG A 295 -5.32 -1.61 -11.76
C ARG A 295 -4.88 -0.23 -12.24
N ASN A 296 -4.23 -0.19 -13.41
CA ASN A 296 -3.74 1.05 -14.03
C ASN A 296 -4.83 1.87 -14.73
N ARG A 297 -5.95 1.24 -15.09
CA ARG A 297 -7.06 1.86 -15.85
C ARG A 297 -8.38 1.72 -15.11
N GLY A 298 -9.26 2.70 -15.24
CA GLY A 298 -10.62 2.64 -14.68
C GLY A 298 -11.45 1.52 -15.32
N ARG A 299 -12.36 0.89 -14.55
CA ARG A 299 -13.20 -0.23 -15.03
C ARG A 299 -14.10 0.15 -16.20
N GLN A 300 -14.63 1.36 -16.20
CA GLN A 300 -15.61 1.84 -17.21
C GLN A 300 -15.01 2.80 -18.22
N GLN A 301 -13.82 3.29 -17.97
CA GLN A 301 -13.13 4.24 -18.82
C GLN A 301 -11.74 3.70 -19.11
N ARG A 302 -11.35 3.64 -20.39
CA ARG A 302 -9.96 3.31 -20.77
C ARG A 302 -8.94 4.38 -20.35
N SER A 303 -9.36 5.36 -19.54
CA SER A 303 -8.51 6.39 -18.96
C SER A 303 -7.62 5.83 -17.86
N VAL A 304 -6.47 6.46 -17.67
CA VAL A 304 -5.56 6.15 -16.56
C VAL A 304 -6.27 6.34 -15.23
N ASN A 305 -6.15 5.36 -14.34
CA ASN A 305 -6.67 5.48 -12.99
C ASN A 305 -5.80 6.45 -12.18
N PRO A 306 -6.31 7.60 -11.72
CA PRO A 306 -5.52 8.56 -10.97
C PRO A 306 -4.92 7.97 -9.67
N GLY A 307 -5.58 6.97 -9.10
CA GLY A 307 -5.09 6.25 -7.92
C GLY A 307 -3.87 5.37 -8.18
N ALA A 308 -3.60 5.02 -9.46
CA ALA A 308 -2.47 4.20 -9.85
C ALA A 308 -1.12 4.96 -9.88
N LEU A 309 -1.11 6.27 -9.62
CA LEU A 309 0.14 7.00 -9.41
C LEU A 309 0.89 6.37 -8.23
N HIS A 310 2.11 5.89 -8.46
CA HIS A 310 2.89 5.24 -7.42
C HIS A 310 4.39 5.56 -7.55
N ALA A 311 5.14 5.30 -6.47
CA ALA A 311 6.58 5.55 -6.40
C ALA A 311 7.29 4.37 -5.73
N GLY A 312 8.52 4.09 -6.14
CA GLY A 312 9.46 3.29 -5.33
C GLY A 312 10.23 4.21 -4.40
N GLN A 313 9.97 4.12 -3.10
CA GLN A 313 10.69 4.92 -2.09
C GLN A 313 12.18 4.59 -2.08
N PRO A 314 13.05 5.51 -1.63
CA PRO A 314 14.48 5.24 -1.53
C PRO A 314 14.76 4.04 -0.64
N VAL A 315 15.66 3.16 -1.10
CA VAL A 315 16.25 2.12 -0.26
C VAL A 315 17.22 2.79 0.71
N THR A 316 17.06 2.60 2.00
CA THR A 316 17.90 3.24 3.03
C THR A 316 19.01 2.33 3.53
N ARG A 317 18.87 1.00 3.38
CA ARG A 317 19.90 0.01 3.69
C ARG A 317 19.69 -1.25 2.86
N GLY A 318 20.79 -1.86 2.39
CA GLY A 318 20.76 -3.08 1.57
C GLY A 318 20.34 -2.82 0.13
N SER A 319 19.86 -3.86 -0.55
CA SER A 319 19.42 -3.81 -1.95
C SER A 319 18.03 -4.45 -2.08
N LYS A 320 17.14 -3.77 -2.78
CA LYS A 320 15.80 -4.26 -3.10
C LYS A 320 15.78 -4.90 -4.48
N TYR A 321 15.17 -6.08 -4.56
CA TYR A 321 14.85 -6.77 -5.81
C TYR A 321 13.35 -6.97 -5.94
N ALA A 322 12.81 -6.68 -7.12
CA ALA A 322 11.41 -6.93 -7.46
C ALA A 322 11.30 -7.28 -8.95
N CYS A 323 10.14 -7.77 -9.38
CA CYS A 323 9.85 -7.89 -10.80
C CYS A 323 8.47 -7.31 -11.13
N ASN A 324 8.43 -6.56 -12.22
CA ASN A 324 7.21 -6.07 -12.85
C ASN A 324 6.68 -7.13 -13.81
N ILE A 325 5.40 -7.41 -13.70
CA ILE A 325 4.63 -8.30 -14.55
C ILE A 325 3.43 -7.48 -15.03
N TRP A 326 3.46 -6.99 -16.26
CA TRP A 326 2.40 -6.15 -16.80
C TRP A 326 1.45 -6.97 -17.66
N CYS A 327 0.16 -6.77 -17.42
CA CYS A 327 -0.90 -7.40 -18.18
C CYS A 327 -1.73 -6.34 -18.92
N SER A 328 -1.95 -6.59 -20.21
CA SER A 328 -2.79 -5.76 -21.08
C SER A 328 -4.28 -6.09 -20.91
N ASP A 329 -5.17 -5.15 -21.29
CA ASP A 329 -6.59 -5.49 -21.43
C ASP A 329 -6.79 -6.53 -22.53
N ALA A 330 -7.72 -7.46 -22.33
CA ALA A 330 -8.30 -8.21 -23.43
C ALA A 330 -9.12 -7.25 -24.29
N ASN A 331 -8.84 -7.16 -25.57
CA ASN A 331 -9.55 -6.32 -26.54
C ASN A 331 -11.04 -6.70 -26.62
#